data_08182172562a3c3f3fae3aab429c385c
#
_entry.id   08182172562a3c3f3fae3aab429c385c
#
_cell.length_a   1.000
_cell.length_b   1.000
_cell.length_c   1.000
_cell.angle_alpha   90.00
_cell.angle_beta   90.00
_cell.angle_gamma   90.00
#
_symmetry.space_group_name_H-M   'P 1'
#
loop_
_entity.id
_entity.type
_entity.pdbx_description
1 polymer ?
#
loop_
_entity_poly.entity_id
_entity_poly.type
_entity_poly.pdbx_seq_one_letter_code
_entity_poly.pdbx_strand_id
1 'polypeptide(L)'
;MGTYQEGMPWNPVEKIIMERRSVRRYKDKPVPPGLIRRLLEAGRFAPSTGNQQPWKFVVINSREIIDAMERDALLVTKVLMFFFGYTNSTGIPRKIKKFFAHTLAFRLFQNETHPIPFGAMAQAAKGANSYWHGAPVVILILEDKRGVSNPAVDVGVAGQNMVLAAHSLGLGTCWVGFSKLLTYLPKWRKKFGMKYPYMLRESIALGWPASKVDGEVSREKQYVDWFEGKMDDAPRTEIQGD
;
A
#
# COMPACT_ATOMS: atom_id res chain seq x y z
N MET A 1 14.62 16.49 27.00
CA MET A 1 13.35 16.48 26.24
C MET A 1 12.41 17.45 26.95
N GLY A 2 11.91 18.49 26.25
CA GLY A 2 10.94 19.41 26.82
C GLY A 2 9.59 18.70 27.03
N THR A 3 8.87 19.05 28.07
CA THR A 3 7.49 18.60 28.29
C THR A 3 6.59 19.24 27.22
N TYR A 4 5.65 18.45 26.66
CA TYR A 4 4.62 18.95 25.77
C TYR A 4 3.77 20.01 26.49
N GLN A 5 3.51 21.13 25.79
CA GLN A 5 2.57 22.16 26.22
C GLN A 5 1.56 22.35 25.10
N GLU A 6 0.30 22.50 25.44
CA GLU A 6 -0.78 22.75 24.49
C GLU A 6 -0.47 24.02 23.66
N GLY A 7 -0.64 23.93 22.34
CA GLY A 7 -0.30 25.01 21.41
C GLY A 7 1.17 25.04 20.94
N MET A 8 2.00 24.09 21.34
CA MET A 8 3.36 23.99 20.81
C MET A 8 3.34 23.67 19.30
N PRO A 9 4.26 24.27 18.52
CA PRO A 9 4.38 23.94 17.10
C PRO A 9 4.85 22.50 16.91
N TRP A 10 4.35 21.86 15.84
CA TRP A 10 4.73 20.49 15.47
C TRP A 10 6.26 20.35 15.35
N ASN A 11 6.78 19.29 15.94
CA ASN A 11 8.18 18.94 15.80
C ASN A 11 8.49 18.40 14.37
N PRO A 12 9.78 18.26 13.98
CA PRO A 12 10.12 17.80 12.62
C PRO A 12 9.52 16.43 12.22
N VAL A 13 9.36 15.52 13.18
CA VAL A 13 8.79 14.19 12.92
C VAL A 13 7.29 14.29 12.65
N GLU A 14 6.58 15.04 13.47
CA GLU A 14 5.14 15.31 13.31
C GLU A 14 4.86 15.98 11.96
N LYS A 15 5.67 16.99 11.58
CA LYS A 15 5.57 17.64 10.26
C LYS A 15 5.73 16.66 9.11
N ILE A 16 6.72 15.76 9.15
CA ILE A 16 6.91 14.72 8.13
C ILE A 16 5.69 13.82 8.03
N ILE A 17 5.09 13.43 9.16
CA ILE A 17 3.89 12.60 9.20
C ILE A 17 2.70 13.31 8.53
N MET A 18 2.49 14.58 8.85
CA MET A 18 1.35 15.36 8.37
C MET A 18 1.50 15.80 6.92
N GLU A 19 2.69 16.22 6.51
CA GLU A 19 2.95 16.75 5.17
C GLU A 19 3.10 15.66 4.10
N ARG A 20 3.41 14.42 4.50
CA ARG A 20 3.58 13.33 3.56
C ARG A 20 2.32 13.06 2.73
N ARG A 21 2.51 12.86 1.42
CA ARG A 21 1.46 12.57 0.43
C ARG A 21 1.73 11.29 -0.35
N SER A 22 0.68 10.70 -0.91
CA SER A 22 0.79 9.68 -1.95
C SER A 22 1.10 10.35 -3.28
N VAL A 23 2.33 10.19 -3.75
CA VAL A 23 2.81 10.75 -5.02
C VAL A 23 2.49 9.78 -6.14
N ARG A 24 1.82 10.28 -7.20
CA ARG A 24 1.37 9.50 -8.37
C ARG A 24 1.85 10.08 -9.69
N ARG A 25 2.81 10.99 -9.65
CA ARG A 25 3.53 11.52 -10.82
C ARG A 25 4.98 11.71 -10.45
N TYR A 26 5.87 11.09 -11.20
CA TYR A 26 7.30 11.08 -10.93
C TYR A 26 8.07 11.72 -12.06
N LYS A 27 9.22 12.33 -11.73
CA LYS A 27 10.20 12.77 -12.72
C LYS A 27 10.89 11.54 -13.31
N ASP A 28 11.25 11.62 -14.59
CA ASP A 28 12.12 10.64 -15.23
C ASP A 28 13.57 10.89 -14.78
N LYS A 29 13.83 10.48 -13.52
CA LYS A 29 15.12 10.64 -12.85
C LYS A 29 15.37 9.43 -11.96
N PRO A 30 16.52 8.75 -12.12
CA PRO A 30 16.84 7.60 -11.28
C PRO A 30 16.96 8.00 -9.81
N VAL A 31 16.58 7.10 -8.92
CA VAL A 31 16.80 7.23 -7.48
C VAL A 31 18.14 6.59 -7.15
N PRO A 32 19.09 7.34 -6.54
CA PRO A 32 20.38 6.80 -6.18
C PRO A 32 20.27 5.58 -5.26
N PRO A 33 21.02 4.50 -5.49
CA PRO A 33 20.97 3.29 -4.65
C PRO A 33 21.22 3.55 -3.18
N GLY A 34 22.05 4.54 -2.85
CA GLY A 34 22.30 4.96 -1.45
C GLY A 34 21.04 5.45 -0.74
N LEU A 35 20.16 6.20 -1.44
CA LEU A 35 18.89 6.63 -0.87
C LEU A 35 17.94 5.44 -0.68
N ILE A 36 17.87 4.52 -1.65
CA ILE A 36 17.05 3.30 -1.52
C ILE A 36 17.48 2.50 -0.29
N ARG A 37 18.82 2.32 -0.08
CA ARG A 37 19.34 1.62 1.09
C ARG A 37 18.94 2.29 2.41
N ARG A 38 18.93 3.62 2.46
CA ARG A 38 18.45 4.36 3.66
C ARG A 38 17.00 4.08 3.96
N LEU A 39 16.14 3.98 2.94
CA LEU A 39 14.74 3.63 3.13
C LEU A 39 14.58 2.20 3.64
N LEU A 40 15.32 1.25 3.06
CA LEU A 40 15.29 -0.14 3.51
C LEU A 40 15.75 -0.26 4.97
N GLU A 41 16.76 0.53 5.36
CA GLU A 41 17.23 0.58 6.72
C GLU A 41 16.16 1.16 7.67
N ALA A 42 15.47 2.23 7.29
CA ALA A 42 14.35 2.76 8.06
C ALA A 42 13.23 1.70 8.25
N GLY A 43 12.94 0.91 7.20
CA GLY A 43 12.03 -0.23 7.29
C GLY A 43 12.53 -1.32 8.24
N ARG A 44 13.82 -1.62 8.21
CA ARG A 44 14.44 -2.63 9.08
C ARG A 44 14.38 -2.25 10.57
N PHE A 45 14.40 -0.96 10.89
CA PHE A 45 14.29 -0.44 12.26
C PHE A 45 12.84 -0.36 12.77
N ALA A 46 11.87 -0.85 12.01
CA ALA A 46 10.50 -0.93 12.48
C ALA A 46 10.37 -1.92 13.66
N PRO A 47 9.52 -1.63 14.66
CA PRO A 47 9.19 -2.62 15.65
C PRO A 47 8.41 -3.78 15.05
N SER A 48 8.56 -4.95 15.64
CA SER A 48 7.77 -6.14 15.29
C SER A 48 7.54 -7.00 16.51
N THR A 49 6.46 -7.78 16.50
CA THR A 49 6.11 -8.67 17.60
C THR A 49 7.27 -9.63 17.89
N GLY A 50 7.77 -9.59 19.13
CA GLY A 50 8.92 -10.40 19.56
C GLY A 50 10.21 -10.14 18.77
N ASN A 51 10.34 -8.97 18.14
CA ASN A 51 11.46 -8.60 17.27
C ASN A 51 11.73 -9.61 16.13
N GLN A 52 10.68 -10.24 15.62
CA GLN A 52 10.80 -11.29 14.60
C GLN A 52 11.08 -10.78 13.18
N GLN A 53 10.80 -9.49 12.91
CA GLN A 53 11.10 -8.84 11.65
C GLN A 53 10.58 -9.64 10.44
N PRO A 54 9.26 -9.95 10.39
CA PRO A 54 8.69 -10.90 9.44
C PRO A 54 8.48 -10.28 8.05
N TRP A 55 9.48 -9.61 7.53
CA TRP A 55 9.45 -8.96 6.22
C TRP A 55 10.64 -9.32 5.36
N LYS A 56 10.43 -9.26 4.07
CA LYS A 56 11.47 -9.31 3.05
C LYS A 56 11.19 -8.25 2.01
N PHE A 57 12.19 -7.42 1.71
CA PHE A 57 12.08 -6.39 0.69
C PHE A 57 12.65 -6.88 -0.64
N VAL A 58 11.92 -6.60 -1.75
CA VAL A 58 12.41 -6.84 -3.11
C VAL A 58 12.39 -5.51 -3.84
N VAL A 59 13.56 -5.01 -4.20
CA VAL A 59 13.72 -3.73 -4.91
C VAL A 59 13.79 -3.99 -6.41
N ILE A 60 12.96 -3.31 -7.17
CA ILE A 60 12.95 -3.32 -8.63
C ILE A 60 13.23 -1.89 -9.11
N ASN A 61 14.40 -1.68 -9.69
CA ASN A 61 14.84 -0.43 -10.30
C ASN A 61 15.11 -0.58 -11.81
N SER A 62 14.62 -1.64 -12.41
CA SER A 62 14.66 -1.89 -13.84
C SER A 62 13.35 -1.46 -14.50
N ARG A 63 13.39 -0.51 -15.39
CA ARG A 63 12.23 -0.04 -16.14
C ARG A 63 11.58 -1.19 -16.91
N GLU A 64 12.38 -2.03 -17.56
CA GLU A 64 11.91 -3.20 -18.30
C GLU A 64 11.07 -4.15 -17.42
N ILE A 65 11.56 -4.44 -16.18
CA ILE A 65 10.84 -5.31 -15.25
C ILE A 65 9.55 -4.64 -14.77
N ILE A 66 9.60 -3.36 -14.44
CA ILE A 66 8.41 -2.60 -13.98
C ILE A 66 7.35 -2.58 -15.09
N ASP A 67 7.73 -2.32 -16.34
CA ASP A 67 6.81 -2.31 -17.48
C ASP A 67 6.23 -3.69 -17.76
N ALA A 68 7.01 -4.75 -17.59
CA ALA A 68 6.51 -6.11 -17.71
C ALA A 68 5.52 -6.46 -16.60
N MET A 69 5.80 -6.05 -15.35
CA MET A 69 4.86 -6.18 -14.22
C MET A 69 3.55 -5.44 -14.49
N GLU A 70 3.65 -4.21 -15.01
CA GLU A 70 2.50 -3.38 -15.36
C GLU A 70 1.60 -4.06 -16.40
N ARG A 71 2.17 -4.49 -17.53
CA ARG A 71 1.44 -5.18 -18.60
C ARG A 71 0.72 -6.42 -18.08
N ASP A 72 1.39 -7.21 -17.23
CA ASP A 72 0.82 -8.44 -16.69
C ASP A 72 -0.27 -8.18 -15.66
N ALA A 73 -0.09 -7.20 -14.77
CA ALA A 73 -1.12 -6.79 -13.83
C ALA A 73 -2.37 -6.27 -14.56
N LEU A 74 -2.17 -5.50 -15.64
CA LEU A 74 -3.27 -5.04 -16.51
C LEU A 74 -3.98 -6.19 -17.21
N LEU A 75 -3.24 -7.21 -17.68
CA LEU A 75 -3.85 -8.40 -18.27
C LEU A 75 -4.75 -9.13 -17.26
N VAL A 76 -4.24 -9.37 -16.05
CA VAL A 76 -5.02 -9.98 -14.96
C VAL A 76 -6.25 -9.14 -14.67
N THR A 77 -6.10 -7.81 -14.58
CA THR A 77 -7.23 -6.90 -14.38
C THR A 77 -8.30 -7.03 -15.45
N LYS A 78 -7.91 -7.05 -16.73
CA LYS A 78 -8.86 -7.21 -17.85
C LYS A 78 -9.64 -8.52 -17.75
N VAL A 79 -8.95 -9.61 -17.40
CA VAL A 79 -9.58 -10.93 -17.17
C VAL A 79 -10.58 -10.85 -16.02
N LEU A 80 -10.19 -10.24 -14.88
CA LEU A 80 -11.07 -10.05 -13.73
C LEU A 80 -12.30 -9.22 -14.10
N MET A 81 -12.10 -8.08 -14.75
CA MET A 81 -13.19 -7.19 -15.18
C MET A 81 -14.15 -7.84 -16.19
N PHE A 82 -13.64 -8.74 -17.03
CA PHE A 82 -14.49 -9.55 -17.90
C PHE A 82 -15.49 -10.40 -17.11
N PHE A 83 -15.05 -11.06 -16.03
CA PHE A 83 -15.94 -11.86 -15.18
C PHE A 83 -16.85 -10.98 -14.32
N PHE A 84 -16.35 -9.89 -13.77
CA PHE A 84 -17.17 -8.94 -12.99
C PHE A 84 -18.24 -8.24 -13.83
N GLY A 85 -18.08 -8.16 -15.14
CA GLY A 85 -19.08 -7.65 -16.08
C GLY A 85 -20.29 -8.57 -16.31
N TYR A 86 -20.58 -9.52 -15.40
CA TYR A 86 -21.70 -10.47 -15.54
C TYR A 86 -23.08 -9.80 -15.55
N THR A 87 -23.21 -8.59 -14.99
CA THR A 87 -24.45 -7.82 -14.99
C THR A 87 -24.91 -7.44 -16.41
N ASN A 88 -23.96 -7.26 -17.31
CA ASN A 88 -24.20 -6.92 -18.73
C ASN A 88 -24.40 -8.16 -19.61
N SER A 89 -24.48 -9.34 -19.02
CA SER A 89 -24.67 -10.61 -19.72
C SER A 89 -26.02 -11.25 -19.35
N THR A 90 -26.57 -12.07 -20.25
CA THR A 90 -27.85 -12.79 -20.02
C THR A 90 -27.63 -14.29 -20.13
N GLY A 91 -28.58 -15.08 -19.62
CA GLY A 91 -28.61 -16.53 -19.76
C GLY A 91 -27.44 -17.28 -19.10
N ILE A 92 -26.97 -18.35 -19.73
CA ILE A 92 -25.88 -19.22 -19.26
C ILE A 92 -24.58 -18.46 -19.06
N PRO A 93 -24.13 -17.57 -19.99
CA PRO A 93 -22.95 -16.76 -19.79
C PRO A 93 -22.98 -15.93 -18.52
N ARG A 94 -24.14 -15.39 -18.15
CA ARG A 94 -24.31 -14.63 -16.89
C ARG A 94 -24.08 -15.51 -15.67
N LYS A 95 -24.63 -16.74 -15.64
CA LYS A 95 -24.48 -17.68 -14.52
C LYS A 95 -23.01 -18.07 -14.33
N ILE A 96 -22.33 -18.39 -15.41
CA ILE A 96 -20.90 -18.76 -15.41
C ILE A 96 -20.04 -17.59 -14.91
N LYS A 97 -20.21 -16.40 -15.50
CA LYS A 97 -19.48 -15.19 -15.09
C LYS A 97 -19.73 -14.84 -13.63
N LYS A 98 -21.00 -14.93 -13.18
CA LYS A 98 -21.38 -14.68 -11.79
C LYS A 98 -20.67 -15.64 -10.83
N PHE A 99 -20.63 -16.94 -11.14
CA PHE A 99 -19.94 -17.94 -10.33
C PHE A 99 -18.44 -17.60 -10.19
N PHE A 100 -17.77 -17.34 -11.31
CA PHE A 100 -16.34 -16.95 -11.28
C PHE A 100 -16.12 -15.60 -10.58
N ALA A 101 -16.98 -14.62 -10.79
CA ALA A 101 -16.88 -13.32 -10.13
C ALA A 101 -16.97 -13.47 -8.61
N HIS A 102 -17.94 -14.22 -8.09
CA HIS A 102 -18.07 -14.46 -6.65
C HIS A 102 -16.89 -15.22 -6.07
N THR A 103 -16.45 -16.30 -6.72
CA THR A 103 -15.28 -17.08 -6.26
C THR A 103 -14.02 -16.24 -6.22
N LEU A 104 -13.85 -15.35 -7.21
CA LEU A 104 -12.69 -14.51 -7.36
C LEU A 104 -12.75 -13.31 -6.41
N ALA A 105 -13.93 -12.70 -6.24
CA ALA A 105 -14.15 -11.61 -5.28
C ALA A 105 -13.84 -12.05 -3.85
N PHE A 106 -14.31 -13.23 -3.46
CA PHE A 106 -14.03 -13.80 -2.13
C PHE A 106 -12.53 -13.96 -1.86
N ARG A 107 -11.74 -14.35 -2.88
CA ARG A 107 -10.28 -14.49 -2.77
C ARG A 107 -9.52 -13.16 -2.78
N LEU A 108 -10.05 -12.14 -3.49
CA LEU A 108 -9.37 -10.86 -3.69
C LEU A 108 -9.67 -9.85 -2.59
N PHE A 109 -10.88 -9.81 -2.10
CA PHE A 109 -11.40 -8.68 -1.30
C PHE A 109 -11.77 -9.04 0.14
N GLN A 110 -11.44 -10.26 0.60
CA GLN A 110 -11.62 -10.72 2.00
C GLN A 110 -12.85 -10.08 2.69
N ASN A 111 -14.04 -10.39 2.18
CA ASN A 111 -15.35 -10.05 2.73
C ASN A 111 -16.00 -8.70 2.38
N GLU A 112 -15.28 -7.71 1.80
CA GLU A 112 -15.94 -6.45 1.41
C GLU A 112 -15.57 -6.02 -0.01
N THR A 113 -16.56 -5.93 -0.88
CA THR A 113 -16.42 -5.34 -2.21
C THR A 113 -16.56 -3.82 -2.12
N HIS A 114 -15.48 -3.14 -1.78
CA HIS A 114 -15.50 -1.68 -1.77
C HIS A 114 -15.47 -1.12 -3.19
N PRO A 115 -16.33 -0.13 -3.55
CA PRO A 115 -16.42 0.40 -4.92
C PRO A 115 -15.14 1.07 -5.43
N ILE A 116 -14.30 1.61 -4.56
CA ILE A 116 -13.06 2.32 -4.94
C ILE A 116 -12.06 1.42 -5.66
N PRO A 117 -11.68 0.21 -5.18
CA PRO A 117 -10.81 -0.70 -5.92
C PRO A 117 -11.36 -1.09 -7.28
N PHE A 118 -12.67 -1.31 -7.41
CA PHE A 118 -13.31 -1.61 -8.68
C PHE A 118 -13.23 -0.44 -9.66
N GLY A 119 -13.47 0.77 -9.19
CA GLY A 119 -13.31 1.98 -10.00
C GLY A 119 -11.88 2.15 -10.50
N ALA A 120 -10.89 1.96 -9.65
CA ALA A 120 -9.48 2.03 -10.02
C ALA A 120 -9.08 0.94 -11.02
N MET A 121 -9.55 -0.30 -10.85
CA MET A 121 -9.33 -1.40 -11.80
C MET A 121 -10.00 -1.11 -13.15
N ALA A 122 -11.22 -0.58 -13.16
CA ALA A 122 -11.92 -0.22 -14.39
C ALA A 122 -11.19 0.89 -15.15
N GLN A 123 -10.67 1.91 -14.47
CA GLN A 123 -9.86 2.97 -15.06
C GLN A 123 -8.54 2.43 -15.64
N ALA A 124 -7.84 1.58 -14.89
CA ALA A 124 -6.62 0.93 -15.36
C ALA A 124 -6.88 0.04 -16.58
N ALA A 125 -7.97 -0.75 -16.58
CA ALA A 125 -8.35 -1.60 -17.70
C ALA A 125 -8.62 -0.80 -18.99
N LYS A 126 -9.07 0.46 -18.87
CA LYS A 126 -9.26 1.41 -19.98
C LYS A 126 -7.97 2.12 -20.41
N GLY A 127 -6.83 1.81 -19.77
CA GLY A 127 -5.53 2.44 -20.07
C GLY A 127 -5.35 3.85 -19.50
N ALA A 128 -6.25 4.29 -18.62
CA ALA A 128 -6.20 5.65 -18.07
C ALA A 128 -5.10 5.84 -17.00
N ASN A 129 -4.69 4.79 -16.33
CA ASN A 129 -3.71 4.86 -15.24
C ASN A 129 -2.77 3.65 -15.23
N SER A 130 -1.51 3.89 -14.91
CA SER A 130 -0.52 2.88 -14.55
C SER A 130 -0.65 2.55 -13.05
N TYR A 131 -0.46 1.29 -12.66
CA TYR A 131 -0.54 0.88 -11.25
C TYR A 131 0.58 1.47 -10.41
N TRP A 132 1.81 1.53 -10.96
CA TRP A 132 2.95 2.14 -10.27
C TRP A 132 3.23 3.57 -10.73
N HIS A 133 2.29 4.20 -11.47
CA HIS A 133 2.32 5.63 -11.81
C HIS A 133 3.60 6.08 -12.53
N GLY A 134 4.26 5.18 -13.28
CA GLY A 134 5.52 5.47 -13.95
C GLY A 134 6.71 5.64 -13.00
N ALA A 135 6.62 5.18 -11.76
CA ALA A 135 7.71 5.26 -10.79
C ALA A 135 8.98 4.57 -11.28
N PRO A 136 10.18 5.17 -11.09
CA PRO A 136 11.45 4.56 -11.48
C PRO A 136 11.86 3.38 -10.59
N VAL A 137 11.29 3.28 -9.39
CA VAL A 137 11.57 2.20 -8.45
C VAL A 137 10.28 1.65 -7.86
N VAL A 138 10.21 0.34 -7.71
CA VAL A 138 9.14 -0.35 -6.99
C VAL A 138 9.77 -1.22 -5.91
N ILE A 139 9.28 -1.11 -4.68
CA ILE A 139 9.69 -1.97 -3.57
C ILE A 139 8.51 -2.87 -3.23
N LEU A 140 8.68 -4.19 -3.42
CA LEU A 140 7.71 -5.17 -2.94
C LEU A 140 8.05 -5.54 -1.50
N ILE A 141 7.03 -5.63 -0.65
CA ILE A 141 7.15 -6.04 0.73
C ILE A 141 6.47 -7.40 0.87
N LEU A 142 7.28 -8.42 1.14
CA LEU A 142 6.82 -9.77 1.36
C LEU A 142 6.73 -10.01 2.88
N GLU A 143 5.65 -10.63 3.29
CA GLU A 143 5.37 -11.05 4.66
C GLU A 143 5.83 -12.50 4.87
N ASP A 144 6.56 -12.76 5.94
CA ASP A 144 6.83 -14.12 6.41
C ASP A 144 5.64 -14.61 7.24
N LYS A 145 4.92 -15.60 6.71
CA LYS A 145 3.72 -16.17 7.34
C LYS A 145 3.97 -16.94 8.63
N ARG A 146 5.21 -17.17 9.00
CA ARG A 146 5.60 -17.81 10.26
C ARG A 146 5.71 -16.81 11.42
N GLY A 147 5.64 -15.51 11.12
CA GLY A 147 5.67 -14.47 12.15
C GLY A 147 4.56 -14.66 13.18
N VAL A 148 4.88 -14.36 14.44
CA VAL A 148 3.94 -14.43 15.58
C VAL A 148 2.96 -13.26 15.51
N SER A 149 1.77 -13.45 16.07
CA SER A 149 0.73 -12.42 16.13
C SER A 149 0.21 -11.99 14.76
N ASN A 150 0.47 -10.78 14.33
CA ASN A 150 -0.03 -10.26 13.06
C ASN A 150 1.12 -9.70 12.18
N PRO A 151 1.84 -10.55 11.45
CA PRO A 151 2.94 -10.12 10.58
C PRO A 151 2.54 -9.07 9.53
N ALA A 152 1.26 -8.99 9.18
CA ALA A 152 0.75 -7.98 8.26
C ALA A 152 0.82 -6.57 8.84
N VAL A 153 0.59 -6.42 10.14
CA VAL A 153 0.77 -5.14 10.86
C VAL A 153 2.25 -4.77 10.87
N ASP A 154 3.13 -5.71 11.23
CA ASP A 154 4.58 -5.48 11.27
C ASP A 154 5.11 -5.02 9.89
N VAL A 155 4.66 -5.65 8.80
CA VAL A 155 4.97 -5.23 7.42
C VAL A 155 4.46 -3.82 7.12
N GLY A 156 3.26 -3.48 7.58
CA GLY A 156 2.70 -2.13 7.43
C GLY A 156 3.53 -1.08 8.14
N VAL A 157 3.98 -1.35 9.36
CA VAL A 157 4.84 -0.47 10.16
C VAL A 157 6.19 -0.29 9.48
N ALA A 158 6.83 -1.38 9.01
CA ALA A 158 8.09 -1.31 8.28
C ALA A 158 7.97 -0.46 7.00
N GLY A 159 6.90 -0.67 6.24
CA GLY A 159 6.64 0.13 5.05
C GLY A 159 6.34 1.59 5.35
N GLN A 160 5.64 1.90 6.45
CA GLN A 160 5.38 3.29 6.84
C GLN A 160 6.67 4.02 7.24
N ASN A 161 7.61 3.36 7.94
CA ASN A 161 8.91 3.93 8.21
C ASN A 161 9.65 4.31 6.91
N MET A 162 9.63 3.42 5.89
CA MET A 162 10.22 3.72 4.58
C MET A 162 9.56 4.92 3.91
N VAL A 163 8.24 5.02 3.99
CA VAL A 163 7.45 6.12 3.38
C VAL A 163 7.76 7.46 4.02
N LEU A 164 7.87 7.51 5.35
CA LEU A 164 8.25 8.72 6.10
C LEU A 164 9.69 9.13 5.81
N ALA A 165 10.62 8.16 5.82
CA ALA A 165 12.02 8.40 5.47
C ALA A 165 12.17 8.89 4.02
N ALA A 166 11.39 8.38 3.07
CA ALA A 166 11.39 8.87 1.70
C ALA A 166 10.97 10.35 1.63
N HIS A 167 9.89 10.72 2.32
CA HIS A 167 9.41 12.09 2.35
C HIS A 167 10.45 13.03 2.95
N SER A 168 11.09 12.67 4.06
CA SER A 168 12.16 13.47 4.69
C SER A 168 13.39 13.67 3.79
N LEU A 169 13.59 12.79 2.80
CA LEU A 169 14.66 12.85 1.81
C LEU A 169 14.24 13.54 0.50
N GLY A 170 13.06 14.13 0.44
CA GLY A 170 12.49 14.77 -0.75
C GLY A 170 12.03 13.79 -1.83
N LEU A 171 11.93 12.50 -1.52
CA LEU A 171 11.37 11.48 -2.40
C LEU A 171 9.86 11.36 -2.22
N GLY A 172 9.17 10.97 -3.28
CA GLY A 172 7.75 10.67 -3.27
C GLY A 172 7.50 9.17 -3.27
N THR A 173 6.45 8.76 -2.55
CA THR A 173 6.02 7.36 -2.49
C THR A 173 4.51 7.23 -2.67
N CYS A 174 4.08 6.05 -3.13
CA CYS A 174 2.69 5.65 -3.12
C CYS A 174 2.58 4.16 -2.77
N TRP A 175 1.72 3.83 -1.82
CA TRP A 175 1.32 2.45 -1.56
C TRP A 175 0.49 1.91 -2.72
N VAL A 176 0.79 0.71 -3.21
CA VAL A 176 0.13 0.09 -4.36
C VAL A 176 -0.25 -1.36 -4.05
N GLY A 177 -1.49 -1.57 -3.59
CA GLY A 177 -2.04 -2.88 -3.26
C GLY A 177 -2.31 -3.77 -4.48
N PHE A 178 -2.45 -3.18 -5.67
CA PHE A 178 -2.66 -3.94 -6.91
C PHE A 178 -1.47 -4.82 -7.31
N SER A 179 -0.32 -4.67 -6.67
CA SER A 179 0.80 -5.60 -6.81
C SER A 179 0.41 -7.06 -6.52
N LYS A 180 -0.61 -7.29 -5.69
CA LYS A 180 -1.17 -8.62 -5.41
C LYS A 180 -1.64 -9.35 -6.67
N LEU A 181 -2.00 -8.64 -7.74
CA LEU A 181 -2.37 -9.24 -9.02
C LEU A 181 -1.22 -10.09 -9.61
N LEU A 182 0.03 -9.75 -9.32
CA LEU A 182 1.20 -10.52 -9.76
C LEU A 182 1.27 -11.92 -9.11
N THR A 183 0.63 -12.10 -7.97
CA THR A 183 0.63 -13.40 -7.26
C THR A 183 -0.15 -14.49 -8.02
N TYR A 184 -1.04 -14.11 -8.94
CA TYR A 184 -1.75 -15.04 -9.81
C TYR A 184 -0.87 -15.59 -10.95
N LEU A 185 0.29 -15.00 -11.20
CA LEU A 185 1.19 -15.34 -12.30
C LEU A 185 2.42 -16.10 -11.81
N PRO A 186 2.57 -17.39 -12.12
CA PRO A 186 3.67 -18.23 -11.62
C PRO A 186 5.06 -17.64 -11.89
N LYS A 187 5.23 -16.95 -13.03
CA LYS A 187 6.52 -16.32 -13.38
C LYS A 187 6.99 -15.29 -12.35
N TRP A 188 6.07 -14.44 -11.85
CA TRP A 188 6.40 -13.43 -10.86
C TRP A 188 6.59 -14.03 -9.47
N ARG A 189 5.79 -15.04 -9.13
CA ARG A 189 5.99 -15.79 -7.89
C ARG A 189 7.39 -16.39 -7.83
N LYS A 190 7.83 -17.02 -8.92
CA LYS A 190 9.19 -17.60 -9.04
C LYS A 190 10.26 -16.50 -9.01
N LYS A 191 10.10 -15.43 -9.81
CA LYS A 191 11.09 -14.36 -9.95
C LYS A 191 11.36 -13.63 -8.64
N PHE A 192 10.32 -13.33 -7.86
CA PHE A 192 10.43 -12.55 -6.61
C PHE A 192 10.45 -13.42 -5.35
N GLY A 193 10.42 -14.74 -5.50
CA GLY A 193 10.45 -15.67 -4.36
C GLY A 193 9.18 -15.63 -3.52
N MET A 194 8.03 -15.40 -4.15
CA MET A 194 6.72 -15.42 -3.51
C MET A 194 6.22 -16.84 -3.32
N LYS A 195 6.85 -17.57 -2.42
CA LYS A 195 6.46 -18.92 -1.99
C LYS A 195 6.55 -19.00 -0.47
N TYR A 196 5.77 -19.88 0.13
CA TYR A 196 5.84 -20.08 1.57
C TYR A 196 7.30 -20.17 2.06
N PRO A 197 7.67 -19.48 3.12
CA PRO A 197 6.79 -18.68 3.98
C PRO A 197 6.50 -17.24 3.48
N TYR A 198 7.15 -16.78 2.41
CA TYR A 198 7.08 -15.41 1.93
C TYR A 198 5.92 -15.19 0.95
N MET A 199 4.99 -14.32 1.35
CA MET A 199 3.85 -13.91 0.52
C MET A 199 3.89 -12.40 0.28
N LEU A 200 3.60 -11.98 -0.97
CA LEU A 200 3.51 -10.54 -1.28
C LEU A 200 2.36 -9.91 -0.49
N ARG A 201 2.70 -8.89 0.29
CA ARG A 201 1.73 -8.15 1.08
C ARG A 201 1.32 -6.86 0.41
N GLU A 202 2.30 -6.02 0.07
CA GLU A 202 2.08 -4.71 -0.53
C GLU A 202 3.28 -4.31 -1.39
N SER A 203 3.13 -3.19 -2.13
CA SER A 203 4.26 -2.54 -2.78
C SER A 203 4.25 -1.03 -2.59
N ILE A 204 5.43 -0.44 -2.70
CA ILE A 204 5.65 1.01 -2.66
C ILE A 204 6.25 1.43 -3.99
N ALA A 205 5.57 2.31 -4.73
CA ALA A 205 6.13 3.07 -5.83
C ALA A 205 6.99 4.19 -5.26
N LEU A 206 8.19 4.41 -5.80
CA LEU A 206 9.18 5.35 -5.28
C LEU A 206 9.85 6.13 -6.42
N GLY A 207 10.02 7.43 -6.24
CA GLY A 207 10.72 8.29 -7.20
C GLY A 207 10.77 9.76 -6.76
N TRP A 208 11.30 10.62 -7.61
CA TRP A 208 11.28 12.07 -7.40
C TRP A 208 9.91 12.62 -7.80
N PRO A 209 9.21 13.39 -6.94
CA PRO A 209 7.92 13.98 -7.28
C PRO A 209 8.04 14.88 -8.52
N ALA A 210 7.10 14.78 -9.46
CA ALA A 210 7.07 15.63 -10.65
C ALA A 210 6.58 17.05 -10.33
N SER A 211 5.79 17.22 -9.30
CA SER A 211 5.28 18.50 -8.79
C SER A 211 5.63 18.65 -7.32
N LYS A 212 5.56 19.88 -6.83
CA LYS A 212 5.68 20.15 -5.40
C LYS A 212 4.58 19.41 -4.65
N VAL A 213 4.93 18.80 -3.55
CA VAL A 213 4.03 18.05 -2.68
C VAL A 213 3.75 18.95 -1.47
N ASP A 214 2.77 19.82 -1.62
CA ASP A 214 2.40 20.80 -0.60
C ASP A 214 0.94 20.69 -0.20
N GLY A 215 0.59 21.37 0.88
CA GLY A 215 -0.71 21.39 1.50
C GLY A 215 -1.01 20.15 2.35
N GLU A 216 -2.00 20.23 3.18
CA GLU A 216 -2.50 19.13 4.00
C GLU A 216 -3.67 18.42 3.28
N VAL A 217 -3.80 17.12 3.45
CA VAL A 217 -5.01 16.40 3.06
C VAL A 217 -5.95 16.44 4.25
N SER A 218 -7.17 16.95 4.04
CA SER A 218 -8.19 16.84 5.07
C SER A 218 -8.34 15.40 5.55
N ARG A 219 -8.50 15.23 6.82
CA ARG A 219 -8.81 13.95 7.45
C ARG A 219 -10.22 14.02 8.02
N GLU A 220 -10.91 12.91 8.03
CA GLU A 220 -12.18 12.80 8.72
C GLU A 220 -11.92 12.92 10.23
N LYS A 221 -12.87 13.53 10.91
CA LYS A 221 -12.86 13.62 12.37
C LYS A 221 -12.93 12.22 12.96
N GLN A 222 -12.21 11.97 14.04
CA GLN A 222 -12.20 10.69 14.72
C GLN A 222 -12.80 10.84 16.11
N TYR A 223 -13.65 9.88 16.49
CA TYR A 223 -14.13 9.76 17.86
C TYR A 223 -13.07 9.04 18.70
N VAL A 224 -12.78 9.62 19.88
CA VAL A 224 -11.83 9.04 20.85
C VAL A 224 -12.55 8.90 22.18
N ASP A 225 -12.62 7.69 22.70
CA ASP A 225 -13.21 7.41 24.00
C ASP A 225 -12.11 7.32 25.06
N TRP A 226 -12.22 8.20 26.06
CA TRP A 226 -11.30 8.28 27.19
C TRP A 226 -11.90 7.59 28.41
N PHE A 227 -11.24 6.55 28.93
CA PHE A 227 -11.61 5.85 30.15
C PHE A 227 -10.69 6.34 31.27
N GLU A 228 -11.12 7.36 32.01
CA GLU A 228 -10.30 8.05 33.02
C GLU A 228 -10.81 7.83 34.47
N GLY A 229 -11.97 7.19 34.62
CA GLY A 229 -12.66 6.98 35.89
C GLY A 229 -12.59 5.56 36.45
N LYS A 230 -13.65 5.16 37.11
CA LYS A 230 -13.82 3.80 37.67
C LYS A 230 -14.25 2.82 36.57
N MET A 231 -14.19 1.51 36.88
CA MET A 231 -14.51 0.45 35.93
C MET A 231 -15.93 0.59 35.34
N ASP A 232 -16.90 1.07 36.10
CA ASP A 232 -18.30 1.20 35.70
C ASP A 232 -18.66 2.57 35.12
N ASP A 233 -17.69 3.48 35.00
CA ASP A 233 -17.93 4.81 34.46
C ASP A 233 -17.98 4.74 32.90
N ALA A 234 -18.86 5.51 32.31
CA ALA A 234 -18.89 5.68 30.86
C ALA A 234 -17.64 6.47 30.37
N PRO A 235 -17.13 6.19 29.17
CA PRO A 235 -16.02 6.96 28.63
C PRO A 235 -16.44 8.39 28.31
N ARG A 236 -15.48 9.32 28.41
CA ARG A 236 -15.63 10.67 27.85
C ARG A 236 -15.25 10.61 26.37
N THR A 237 -16.23 10.85 25.49
CA THR A 237 -16.00 10.87 24.03
C THR A 237 -15.61 12.26 23.58
N GLU A 238 -14.51 12.36 22.86
CA GLU A 238 -14.04 13.56 22.16
C GLU A 238 -14.05 13.37 20.67
N ILE A 239 -14.16 14.48 19.92
CA ILE A 239 -13.97 14.49 18.47
C ILE A 239 -12.61 15.10 18.18
N GLN A 240 -11.68 14.30 17.72
CA GLN A 240 -10.35 14.75 17.34
C GLN A 240 -10.36 15.29 15.91
N GLY A 241 -9.77 16.48 15.70
CA GLY A 241 -9.66 17.13 14.39
C GLY A 241 -10.49 18.41 14.25
N ASP A 242 -10.93 18.99 15.38
CA ASP A 242 -11.48 20.33 15.47
C ASP A 242 -10.39 21.38 15.65
#